data_c02c259eac46b8c236e888dc05c5d2ce
#
_entry.id   c02c259eac46b8c236e888dc05c5d2ce
#
_cell.length_a   1.000
_cell.length_b   1.000
_cell.length_c   1.000
_cell.angle_alpha   90.00
_cell.angle_beta   90.00
_cell.angle_gamma   90.00
#
_symmetry.space_group_name_H-M   'P 1'
#
loop_
_entity.id
_entity.type
_entity.pdbx_description
1 polymer ?
#
loop_
_entity_poly.entity_id
_entity_poly.type
_entity_poly.pdbx_seq_one_letter_code
_entity_poly.pdbx_strand_id
1 'polypeptide(L)'
;LGADPLSDVPDADLARRGLAGARNIISIDTFMTPSTSQADVVLPAAAFGEKNGTTTNLEGRMSNVAQKITPAGTSRPDWMIAAELANALGKDLGVNSVEEVTAKLVKTVAQFAPAANTKALRHDGVLMNHPTPLTLSRTTLAVQDRNSYDYRIVSFRKLYDAAVGTAKSPSLAQLATGATVVVHPLDLARIGVELGANVQVISAKSTAVLPVTTSEDVLRGTAWLPFNQPGNDGREIFDVHADIVDVRIEKLA
;
A
#
# COMPACT_ATOMS: atom_id res chain seq x y z
N LEU A 1 10.89 2.12 5.36
CA LEU A 1 10.70 3.55 5.29
C LEU A 1 9.33 3.87 4.74
N GLY A 2 8.41 4.44 5.58
CA GLY A 2 7.07 4.86 5.19
C GLY A 2 6.21 3.76 4.58
N ALA A 3 6.38 2.51 5.00
CA ALA A 3 5.62 1.37 4.52
C ALA A 3 5.06 0.57 5.71
N ASP A 4 3.85 0.10 5.57
CA ASP A 4 3.20 -0.77 6.55
C ASP A 4 2.91 -2.16 5.94
N PRO A 5 3.89 -3.07 5.88
CA PRO A 5 3.71 -4.39 5.28
C PRO A 5 2.50 -5.16 5.81
N LEU A 6 2.16 -5.01 7.09
CA LEU A 6 0.98 -5.67 7.66
C LEU A 6 -0.34 -5.14 7.11
N SER A 7 -0.37 -3.94 6.54
CA SER A 7 -1.56 -3.35 5.94
C SER A 7 -1.49 -3.29 4.41
N ASP A 8 -0.29 -3.25 3.83
CA ASP A 8 -0.11 -2.98 2.40
C ASP A 8 0.11 -4.23 1.54
N VAL A 9 0.58 -5.34 2.13
CA VAL A 9 0.84 -6.59 1.41
C VAL A 9 -0.46 -7.39 1.27
N PRO A 10 -0.81 -7.87 0.08
CA PRO A 10 -2.00 -8.69 -0.14
C PRO A 10 -2.02 -9.97 0.72
N ASP A 11 -0.87 -10.62 0.86
CA ASP A 11 -0.71 -11.80 1.70
C ASP A 11 -0.34 -11.38 3.13
N ALA A 12 -1.34 -11.23 3.99
CA ALA A 12 -1.13 -10.81 5.38
C ALA A 12 -0.31 -11.80 6.20
N ASP A 13 -0.42 -13.09 5.92
CA ASP A 13 0.37 -14.13 6.61
C ASP A 13 1.83 -14.08 6.20
N LEU A 14 2.12 -13.89 4.92
CA LEU A 14 3.50 -13.69 4.44
C LEU A 14 4.14 -12.48 5.09
N ALA A 15 3.41 -11.36 5.20
CA ALA A 15 3.90 -10.14 5.86
C ALA A 15 4.22 -10.39 7.34
N ARG A 16 3.33 -11.07 8.07
CA ARG A 16 3.56 -11.43 9.49
C ARG A 16 4.79 -12.32 9.65
N ARG A 17 4.89 -13.39 8.85
CA ARG A 17 6.04 -14.29 8.88
C ARG A 17 7.35 -13.61 8.50
N GLY A 18 7.30 -12.70 7.52
CA GLY A 18 8.46 -11.92 7.10
C GLY A 18 8.98 -11.02 8.21
N LEU A 19 8.10 -10.29 8.90
CA LEU A 19 8.48 -9.46 10.05
C LEU A 19 8.97 -10.33 11.23
N ALA A 20 8.26 -11.39 11.57
CA ALA A 20 8.65 -12.29 12.67
C ALA A 20 10.01 -12.98 12.41
N GLY A 21 10.37 -13.22 11.16
CA GLY A 21 11.66 -13.82 10.77
C GLY A 21 12.81 -12.80 10.66
N ALA A 22 12.54 -11.51 10.74
CA ALA A 22 13.58 -10.49 10.65
C ALA A 22 14.42 -10.46 11.95
N ARG A 23 15.76 -10.38 11.80
CA ARG A 23 16.67 -10.29 12.96
C ARG A 23 16.53 -8.96 13.69
N ASN A 24 16.40 -7.87 12.95
CA ASN A 24 16.19 -6.54 13.47
C ASN A 24 15.25 -5.80 12.52
N ILE A 25 14.34 -5.03 13.08
CA ILE A 25 13.40 -4.19 12.35
C ILE A 25 13.65 -2.74 12.76
N ILE A 26 14.02 -1.90 11.81
CA ILE A 26 14.12 -0.45 11.98
C ILE A 26 13.00 0.19 11.17
N SER A 27 12.08 0.86 11.84
CA SER A 27 11.00 1.60 11.18
C SER A 27 11.30 3.10 11.15
N ILE A 28 11.15 3.70 9.98
CA ILE A 28 11.19 5.16 9.79
C ILE A 28 9.83 5.55 9.25
N ASP A 29 9.00 6.12 10.10
CA ASP A 29 7.61 6.41 9.74
C ASP A 29 7.08 7.64 10.47
N THR A 30 6.05 8.24 9.89
CA THR A 30 5.33 9.39 10.46
C THR A 30 4.32 8.94 11.54
N PHE A 31 3.83 7.69 11.45
CA PHE A 31 2.81 7.16 12.34
C PHE A 31 3.23 5.81 12.94
N MET A 32 2.74 5.55 14.14
CA MET A 32 2.78 4.22 14.71
C MET A 32 1.75 3.32 14.01
N THR A 33 2.23 2.55 13.04
CA THR A 33 1.45 1.56 12.31
C THR A 33 1.55 0.19 12.99
N PRO A 34 0.72 -0.80 12.60
CA PRO A 34 0.89 -2.19 13.06
C PRO A 34 2.29 -2.74 12.82
N SER A 35 2.91 -2.45 11.68
CA SER A 35 4.29 -2.88 11.39
C SER A 35 5.32 -2.12 12.22
N THR A 36 5.16 -0.81 12.36
CA THR A 36 6.04 0.04 13.19
C THR A 36 6.03 -0.40 14.66
N SER A 37 4.87 -0.85 15.15
CA SER A 37 4.74 -1.35 16.53
C SER A 37 5.51 -2.65 16.81
N GLN A 38 5.98 -3.35 15.76
CA GLN A 38 6.82 -4.54 15.87
C GLN A 38 8.30 -4.24 15.68
N ALA A 39 8.68 -2.97 15.45
CA ALA A 39 10.07 -2.61 15.20
C ALA A 39 10.87 -2.53 16.50
N ASP A 40 12.14 -3.01 16.45
CA ASP A 40 13.10 -2.87 17.53
C ASP A 40 13.52 -1.41 17.74
N VAL A 41 13.56 -0.64 16.64
CA VAL A 41 13.89 0.79 16.64
C VAL A 41 12.91 1.55 15.77
N VAL A 42 12.34 2.62 16.32
CA VAL A 42 11.47 3.54 15.58
C VAL A 42 12.12 4.92 15.51
N LEU A 43 12.33 5.40 14.31
CA LEU A 43 12.85 6.73 14.03
C LEU A 43 11.73 7.60 13.45
N PRO A 44 11.28 8.65 14.19
CA PRO A 44 10.12 9.42 13.79
C PRO A 44 10.45 10.32 12.57
N ALA A 45 9.71 10.11 11.48
CA ALA A 45 9.82 10.88 10.26
C ALA A 45 8.87 12.09 10.26
N ALA A 46 9.36 13.22 9.75
CA ALA A 46 8.54 14.40 9.55
C ALA A 46 7.47 14.17 8.49
N ALA A 47 6.26 14.68 8.73
CA ALA A 47 5.14 14.61 7.80
C ALA A 47 5.35 15.49 6.57
N PHE A 48 4.46 15.36 5.58
CA PHE A 48 4.55 16.05 4.29
C PHE A 48 4.68 17.59 4.42
N GLY A 49 3.90 18.20 5.30
CA GLY A 49 3.95 19.65 5.55
C GLY A 49 5.08 20.11 6.48
N GLU A 50 5.80 19.19 7.08
CA GLU A 50 6.83 19.42 8.12
C GLU A 50 8.25 19.38 7.59
N LYS A 51 8.45 19.16 6.28
CA LYS A 51 9.76 19.02 5.67
C LYS A 51 9.86 19.74 4.33
N ASN A 52 11.09 20.11 3.98
CA ASN A 52 11.46 20.53 2.62
C ASN A 52 11.91 19.31 1.82
N GLY A 53 11.66 19.34 0.52
CA GLY A 53 12.07 18.26 -0.37
C GLY A 53 11.45 18.39 -1.74
N THR A 54 11.30 17.26 -2.40
CA THR A 54 10.64 17.17 -3.70
C THR A 54 9.70 15.97 -3.71
N THR A 55 8.68 16.05 -4.55
CA THR A 55 7.78 14.93 -4.84
C THR A 55 7.65 14.77 -6.35
N THR A 56 7.46 13.53 -6.80
CA THR A 56 7.23 13.23 -8.22
C THR A 56 5.83 12.62 -8.36
N ASN A 57 5.02 13.20 -9.25
CA ASN A 57 3.67 12.71 -9.51
C ASN A 57 3.65 11.55 -10.54
N LEU A 58 2.46 11.02 -10.85
CA LEU A 58 2.28 9.92 -11.82
C LEU A 58 2.68 10.29 -13.25
N GLU A 59 2.69 11.58 -13.60
CA GLU A 59 3.19 12.09 -14.89
C GLU A 59 4.71 12.02 -15.00
N GLY A 60 5.41 11.77 -13.89
CA GLY A 60 6.84 11.91 -13.81
C GLY A 60 7.30 13.36 -13.60
N ARG A 61 6.41 14.25 -13.18
CA ARG A 61 6.73 15.65 -12.88
C ARG A 61 7.18 15.78 -11.43
N MET A 62 8.41 16.23 -11.26
CA MET A 62 9.01 16.53 -9.96
C MET A 62 8.75 17.98 -9.58
N SER A 63 8.22 18.21 -8.40
CA SER A 63 7.90 19.53 -7.85
C SER A 63 8.50 19.71 -6.46
N ASN A 64 8.76 20.95 -6.09
CA ASN A 64 9.27 21.30 -4.77
C ASN A 64 8.19 21.18 -3.71
N VAL A 65 8.54 20.61 -2.57
CA VAL A 65 7.75 20.60 -1.34
C VAL A 65 8.40 21.54 -0.34
N ALA A 66 7.65 22.51 0.13
CA ALA A 66 8.11 23.48 1.11
C ALA A 66 7.49 23.20 2.49
N GLN A 67 8.32 23.21 3.50
CA GLN A 67 7.88 23.12 4.91
C GLN A 67 6.92 24.27 5.22
N LYS A 68 5.79 23.96 5.89
CA LYS A 68 4.76 24.91 6.30
C LYS A 68 4.59 24.96 7.81
N ILE A 69 4.88 23.86 8.49
CA ILE A 69 4.76 23.71 9.95
C ILE A 69 6.03 23.09 10.52
N THR A 70 6.27 23.31 11.79
CA THR A 70 7.40 22.70 12.50
C THR A 70 7.13 21.22 12.73
N PRO A 71 8.11 20.32 12.51
CA PRO A 71 7.97 18.91 12.86
C PRO A 71 7.61 18.70 14.32
N ALA A 72 6.76 17.72 14.59
CA ALA A 72 6.35 17.41 15.95
C ALA A 72 7.46 16.66 16.71
N GLY A 73 7.68 17.05 17.96
CA GLY A 73 8.62 16.38 18.87
C GLY A 73 10.03 16.26 18.31
N THR A 74 10.55 15.05 18.18
CA THR A 74 11.88 14.74 17.65
C THR A 74 11.87 14.29 16.19
N SER A 75 10.73 14.41 15.51
CA SER A 75 10.62 13.99 14.10
C SER A 75 11.50 14.82 13.17
N ARG A 76 12.07 14.17 12.16
CA ARG A 76 13.02 14.76 11.21
C ARG A 76 12.72 14.35 9.78
N PRO A 77 13.12 15.16 8.80
CA PRO A 77 13.09 14.73 7.40
C PRO A 77 13.86 13.43 7.18
N ASP A 78 13.33 12.54 6.34
CA ASP A 78 13.90 11.21 6.08
C ASP A 78 15.37 11.25 5.66
N TRP A 79 15.76 12.27 4.86
CA TRP A 79 17.14 12.43 4.41
C TRP A 79 18.11 12.75 5.57
N MET A 80 17.64 13.51 6.58
CA MET A 80 18.46 13.79 7.79
C MET A 80 18.64 12.51 8.61
N ILE A 81 17.57 11.72 8.79
CA ILE A 81 17.65 10.42 9.47
C ILE A 81 18.64 9.51 8.75
N ALA A 82 18.57 9.44 7.42
CA ALA A 82 19.51 8.66 6.62
C ALA A 82 20.96 9.13 6.75
N ALA A 83 21.20 10.43 6.77
CA ALA A 83 22.55 11.01 6.95
C ALA A 83 23.11 10.71 8.36
N GLU A 84 22.29 10.87 9.39
CA GLU A 84 22.67 10.58 10.77
C GLU A 84 22.97 9.08 10.99
N LEU A 85 22.14 8.18 10.42
CA LEU A 85 22.39 6.75 10.46
C LEU A 85 23.69 6.39 9.75
N ALA A 86 23.96 6.97 8.58
CA ALA A 86 25.20 6.73 7.85
C ALA A 86 26.41 7.20 8.64
N ASN A 87 26.35 8.38 9.26
CA ASN A 87 27.41 8.87 10.14
C ASN A 87 27.65 7.96 11.34
N ALA A 88 26.59 7.47 11.98
CA ALA A 88 26.69 6.51 13.09
C ALA A 88 27.35 5.17 12.65
N LEU A 89 27.19 4.80 11.38
CA LEU A 89 27.84 3.64 10.75
C LEU A 89 29.24 3.96 10.21
N GLY A 90 29.78 5.15 10.49
CA GLY A 90 31.13 5.57 10.08
C GLY A 90 31.23 6.03 8.62
N LYS A 91 30.10 6.36 7.97
CA LYS A 91 30.09 6.78 6.56
C LYS A 91 29.34 8.09 6.39
N ASP A 92 30.08 9.17 6.10
CA ASP A 92 29.47 10.44 5.74
C ASP A 92 28.86 10.38 4.33
N LEU A 93 27.58 10.74 4.21
CA LEU A 93 26.91 10.86 2.92
C LEU A 93 27.24 12.16 2.19
N GLY A 94 27.90 13.13 2.84
CA GLY A 94 28.28 14.41 2.24
C GLY A 94 27.06 15.24 1.81
N VAL A 95 26.00 15.25 2.63
CA VAL A 95 24.79 16.04 2.41
C VAL A 95 24.33 16.66 3.73
N ASN A 96 24.18 18.00 3.72
CA ASN A 96 23.77 18.78 4.89
C ASN A 96 22.54 19.64 4.62
N SER A 97 22.04 19.63 3.37
CA SER A 97 20.84 20.37 2.97
C SER A 97 20.06 19.65 1.88
N VAL A 98 18.78 20.04 1.70
CA VAL A 98 17.92 19.53 0.63
C VAL A 98 18.50 19.85 -0.75
N GLU A 99 19.12 21.00 -0.89
CA GLU A 99 19.79 21.44 -2.12
C GLU A 99 20.96 20.51 -2.46
N GLU A 100 21.78 20.13 -1.47
CA GLU A 100 22.88 19.18 -1.66
C GLU A 100 22.36 17.76 -1.97
N VAL A 101 21.28 17.32 -1.31
CA VAL A 101 20.61 16.06 -1.64
C VAL A 101 20.12 16.06 -3.09
N THR A 102 19.47 17.15 -3.53
CA THR A 102 18.96 17.29 -4.90
C THR A 102 20.10 17.33 -5.90
N ALA A 103 21.17 18.09 -5.62
CA ALA A 103 22.34 18.15 -6.50
C ALA A 103 23.02 16.78 -6.65
N LYS A 104 23.11 16.03 -5.57
CA LYS A 104 23.66 14.66 -5.60
C LYS A 104 22.77 13.70 -6.37
N LEU A 105 21.45 13.77 -6.19
CA LEU A 105 20.46 12.99 -6.92
C LEU A 105 20.58 13.24 -8.43
N VAL A 106 20.60 14.51 -8.85
CA VAL A 106 20.75 14.94 -10.24
C VAL A 106 22.05 14.40 -10.85
N LYS A 107 23.13 14.38 -10.09
CA LYS A 107 24.44 13.90 -10.55
C LYS A 107 24.48 12.36 -10.64
N THR A 108 23.77 11.68 -9.76
CA THR A 108 23.91 10.22 -9.61
C THR A 108 22.88 9.46 -10.45
N VAL A 109 21.70 10.03 -10.67
CA VAL A 109 20.58 9.36 -11.33
C VAL A 109 20.16 10.19 -12.55
N ALA A 110 20.48 9.73 -13.75
CA ALA A 110 20.28 10.46 -15.00
C ALA A 110 18.83 10.91 -15.26
N GLN A 111 17.85 10.14 -14.76
CA GLN A 111 16.42 10.47 -14.86
C GLN A 111 16.10 11.80 -14.19
N PHE A 112 16.82 12.15 -13.12
CA PHE A 112 16.59 13.37 -12.34
C PHE A 112 17.39 14.59 -12.86
N ALA A 113 18.16 14.47 -13.93
CA ALA A 113 18.92 15.58 -14.50
C ALA A 113 18.11 16.87 -14.73
N PRO A 114 16.83 16.84 -15.17
CA PRO A 114 16.01 18.05 -15.32
C PRO A 114 15.78 18.81 -14.02
N ALA A 115 15.90 18.18 -12.85
CA ALA A 115 15.75 18.83 -11.55
C ALA A 115 16.90 19.79 -11.20
N ALA A 116 17.96 19.84 -12.00
CA ALA A 116 18.98 20.88 -11.93
C ALA A 116 18.40 22.30 -12.19
N ASN A 117 17.26 22.39 -12.90
CA ASN A 117 16.54 23.66 -13.07
C ASN A 117 15.70 23.98 -11.83
N THR A 118 16.36 24.48 -10.78
CA THR A 118 15.74 24.78 -9.49
C THR A 118 14.64 25.84 -9.57
N LYS A 119 14.69 26.74 -10.54
CA LYS A 119 13.65 27.77 -10.76
C LYS A 119 12.35 27.11 -11.24
N ALA A 120 12.42 26.28 -12.27
CA ALA A 120 11.26 25.52 -12.77
C ALA A 120 10.73 24.55 -11.72
N LEU A 121 11.61 23.88 -10.97
CA LEU A 121 11.25 22.96 -9.89
C LEU A 121 10.37 23.62 -8.82
N ARG A 122 10.63 24.91 -8.51
CA ARG A 122 9.87 25.68 -7.51
C ARG A 122 8.56 26.28 -8.04
N HIS A 123 8.41 26.40 -9.35
CA HIS A 123 7.23 27.01 -9.98
C HIS A 123 6.27 25.94 -10.52
N ASP A 124 6.57 25.39 -11.68
CA ASP A 124 5.67 24.45 -12.38
C ASP A 124 6.10 22.98 -12.23
N GLY A 125 7.24 22.75 -11.57
CA GLY A 125 7.92 21.46 -11.57
C GLY A 125 8.60 21.16 -12.90
N VAL A 126 9.33 20.05 -12.93
CA VAL A 126 10.05 19.59 -14.11
C VAL A 126 9.69 18.14 -14.45
N LEU A 127 9.51 17.85 -15.72
CA LEU A 127 9.35 16.48 -16.17
C LEU A 127 10.69 15.77 -16.09
N MET A 128 10.66 14.55 -15.53
CA MET A 128 11.80 13.69 -15.42
C MET A 128 12.12 13.05 -16.77
N ASN A 129 13.39 12.73 -17.00
CA ASN A 129 13.77 11.97 -18.18
C ASN A 129 13.26 10.52 -18.08
N HIS A 130 12.54 10.06 -19.08
CA HIS A 130 12.21 8.65 -19.20
C HIS A 130 13.40 7.91 -19.85
N PRO A 131 13.97 6.92 -19.18
CA PRO A 131 15.20 6.28 -19.67
C PRO A 131 14.99 5.47 -20.95
N THR A 132 13.80 4.94 -21.15
CA THR A 132 13.44 4.13 -22.31
C THR A 132 11.92 3.97 -22.37
N PRO A 133 11.30 3.92 -23.56
CA PRO A 133 9.90 3.50 -23.66
C PRO A 133 9.75 2.12 -23.02
N LEU A 134 8.90 2.02 -22.01
CA LEU A 134 8.57 0.72 -21.41
C LEU A 134 7.88 -0.13 -22.47
N THR A 135 8.56 -1.14 -22.97
CA THR A 135 7.93 -2.19 -23.75
C THR A 135 7.16 -3.06 -22.77
N LEU A 136 5.86 -2.83 -22.66
CA LEU A 136 5.00 -3.72 -21.89
C LEU A 136 4.92 -5.06 -22.61
N SER A 137 5.64 -6.04 -22.09
CA SER A 137 5.43 -7.43 -22.49
C SER A 137 4.05 -7.85 -21.98
N ARG A 138 3.12 -8.06 -22.90
CA ARG A 138 1.81 -8.61 -22.56
C ARG A 138 1.99 -10.11 -22.33
N THR A 139 2.19 -10.49 -21.07
CA THR A 139 2.12 -11.90 -20.71
C THR A 139 0.67 -12.35 -20.83
N THR A 140 0.40 -13.26 -21.75
CA THR A 140 -0.91 -13.91 -21.83
C THR A 140 -0.97 -14.91 -20.67
N LEU A 141 -1.70 -14.56 -19.62
CA LEU A 141 -1.96 -15.49 -18.51
C LEU A 141 -2.80 -16.65 -19.06
N ALA A 142 -2.37 -17.87 -18.82
CA ALA A 142 -3.22 -19.04 -19.02
C ALA A 142 -4.30 -19.02 -17.94
N VAL A 143 -5.49 -18.58 -18.30
CA VAL A 143 -6.64 -18.58 -17.39
C VAL A 143 -7.06 -20.02 -17.16
N GLN A 144 -6.86 -20.53 -15.96
CA GLN A 144 -7.32 -21.85 -15.57
C GLN A 144 -8.86 -21.89 -15.52
N ASP A 145 -9.42 -23.04 -15.91
CA ASP A 145 -10.84 -23.28 -15.77
C ASP A 145 -11.22 -23.32 -14.28
N ARG A 146 -12.27 -22.60 -13.94
CA ARG A 146 -12.81 -22.57 -12.58
C ARG A 146 -13.75 -23.75 -12.36
N ASN A 147 -13.70 -24.34 -11.17
CA ASN A 147 -14.73 -25.32 -10.75
C ASN A 147 -16.12 -24.67 -10.73
N SER A 148 -17.15 -25.43 -11.05
CA SER A 148 -18.53 -24.90 -11.19
C SER A 148 -19.09 -24.24 -9.91
N TYR A 149 -18.58 -24.65 -8.77
CA TYR A 149 -18.98 -24.12 -7.44
C TYR A 149 -18.09 -23.01 -6.91
N ASP A 150 -16.97 -22.76 -7.54
CA ASP A 150 -16.02 -21.75 -7.09
C ASP A 150 -16.36 -20.37 -7.68
N TYR A 151 -15.92 -19.35 -6.97
CA TYR A 151 -16.00 -17.95 -7.39
C TYR A 151 -14.59 -17.42 -7.64
N ARG A 152 -14.41 -16.73 -8.73
CA ARG A 152 -13.14 -16.01 -8.98
C ARG A 152 -13.13 -14.74 -8.17
N ILE A 153 -12.16 -14.58 -7.26
CA ILE A 153 -12.01 -13.37 -6.45
C ILE A 153 -11.38 -12.26 -7.28
N VAL A 154 -11.97 -11.08 -7.16
CA VAL A 154 -11.40 -9.82 -7.63
C VAL A 154 -11.23 -8.91 -6.42
N SER A 155 -10.06 -8.31 -6.27
CA SER A 155 -9.77 -7.42 -5.15
C SER A 155 -9.12 -6.13 -5.61
N PHE A 156 -9.60 -5.01 -5.09
CA PHE A 156 -8.98 -3.70 -5.27
C PHE A 156 -9.37 -2.76 -4.11
N ARG A 157 -8.64 -1.67 -3.97
CA ARG A 157 -8.88 -0.70 -2.90
C ARG A 157 -10.14 0.12 -3.15
N LYS A 158 -10.87 0.43 -2.09
CA LYS A 158 -11.85 1.51 -2.07
C LYS A 158 -11.14 2.86 -1.88
N LEU A 159 -11.84 3.95 -2.16
CA LEU A 159 -11.34 5.31 -1.88
C LEU A 159 -10.99 5.50 -0.41
N TYR A 160 -11.82 4.96 0.47
CA TYR A 160 -11.58 4.94 1.92
C TYR A 160 -11.35 3.50 2.37
N ASP A 161 -10.17 3.24 2.88
CA ASP A 161 -9.74 1.95 3.42
C ASP A 161 -8.95 2.16 4.72
N ALA A 162 -8.33 1.12 5.26
CA ALA A 162 -7.52 1.18 6.47
C ALA A 162 -6.09 1.71 6.24
N ALA A 163 -5.78 2.29 5.07
CA ALA A 163 -4.50 2.94 4.85
C ALA A 163 -4.25 4.06 5.86
N VAL A 164 -2.99 4.26 6.22
CA VAL A 164 -2.56 5.13 7.33
C VAL A 164 -3.19 6.52 7.27
N GLY A 165 -3.24 7.15 6.08
CA GLY A 165 -3.82 8.49 5.91
C GLY A 165 -5.31 8.55 6.23
N THR A 166 -6.08 7.50 5.92
CA THR A 166 -7.50 7.39 6.29
C THR A 166 -7.65 6.99 7.76
N ALA A 167 -6.97 5.92 8.17
CA ALA A 167 -7.13 5.34 9.51
C ALA A 167 -6.72 6.29 10.65
N LYS A 168 -5.73 7.16 10.41
CA LYS A 168 -5.26 8.16 11.39
C LYS A 168 -5.98 9.51 11.29
N SER A 169 -6.92 9.67 10.37
CA SER A 169 -7.76 10.86 10.25
C SER A 169 -9.12 10.61 10.91
N PRO A 170 -9.47 11.28 12.03
CA PRO A 170 -10.74 11.05 12.73
C PRO A 170 -11.97 11.25 11.86
N SER A 171 -11.92 12.19 10.90
CA SER A 171 -13.03 12.47 10.00
C SER A 171 -13.14 11.48 8.84
N LEU A 172 -12.04 10.84 8.41
CA LEU A 172 -12.03 9.91 7.28
C LEU A 172 -12.16 8.44 7.72
N ALA A 173 -11.65 8.09 8.89
CA ALA A 173 -11.62 6.70 9.37
C ALA A 173 -13.00 6.05 9.39
N GLN A 174 -14.04 6.82 9.75
CA GLN A 174 -15.43 6.35 9.78
C GLN A 174 -16.03 6.03 8.39
N LEU A 175 -15.38 6.47 7.30
CA LEU A 175 -15.81 6.19 5.94
C LEU A 175 -15.32 4.83 5.42
N ALA A 176 -14.38 4.22 6.12
CA ALA A 176 -13.92 2.86 5.86
C ALA A 176 -14.81 1.87 6.63
N THR A 177 -15.78 1.27 5.96
CA THR A 177 -16.91 0.55 6.57
C THR A 177 -16.65 -0.94 6.87
N GLY A 178 -15.45 -1.43 6.62
CA GLY A 178 -15.11 -2.85 6.75
C GLY A 178 -15.25 -3.62 5.43
N ALA A 179 -14.76 -4.86 5.44
CA ALA A 179 -14.83 -5.75 4.29
C ALA A 179 -16.16 -6.49 4.25
N THR A 180 -16.72 -6.55 3.05
CA THR A 180 -17.87 -7.41 2.72
C THR A 180 -17.53 -8.12 1.42
N VAL A 181 -17.84 -9.42 1.34
CA VAL A 181 -17.75 -10.11 0.05
C VAL A 181 -18.98 -9.76 -0.78
N VAL A 182 -18.76 -9.23 -1.98
CA VAL A 182 -19.82 -8.80 -2.88
C VAL A 182 -19.98 -9.81 -3.99
N VAL A 183 -21.19 -10.33 -4.18
CA VAL A 183 -21.53 -11.31 -5.23
C VAL A 183 -22.71 -10.82 -6.06
N HIS A 184 -22.94 -11.43 -7.20
CA HIS A 184 -24.15 -11.16 -7.98
C HIS A 184 -25.41 -11.63 -7.21
N PRO A 185 -26.58 -10.95 -7.28
CA PRO A 185 -27.80 -11.35 -6.55
C PRO A 185 -28.23 -12.82 -6.80
N LEU A 186 -28.11 -13.31 -8.04
CA LEU A 186 -28.41 -14.70 -8.38
C LEU A 186 -27.43 -15.70 -7.76
N ASP A 187 -26.21 -15.28 -7.49
CA ASP A 187 -25.20 -16.11 -6.81
C ASP A 187 -25.46 -16.13 -5.30
N LEU A 188 -25.93 -15.02 -4.70
CA LEU A 188 -26.38 -15.02 -3.30
C LEU A 188 -27.53 -16.04 -3.09
N ALA A 189 -28.50 -16.06 -4.00
CA ALA A 189 -29.60 -17.05 -3.98
C ALA A 189 -29.08 -18.49 -4.07
N ARG A 190 -28.04 -18.73 -4.86
CA ARG A 190 -27.38 -20.05 -4.97
C ARG A 190 -26.64 -20.44 -3.69
N ILE A 191 -25.97 -19.49 -3.01
CA ILE A 191 -25.34 -19.75 -1.71
C ILE A 191 -26.38 -20.06 -0.64
N GLY A 192 -27.58 -19.51 -0.75
CA GLY A 192 -28.70 -19.79 0.14
C GLY A 192 -28.60 -19.09 1.50
N VAL A 193 -28.11 -17.85 1.50
CA VAL A 193 -28.01 -17.00 2.70
C VAL A 193 -28.73 -15.68 2.47
N GLU A 194 -29.08 -15.02 3.57
CA GLU A 194 -29.65 -13.68 3.53
C GLU A 194 -28.57 -12.60 3.32
N LEU A 195 -28.98 -11.46 2.80
CA LEU A 195 -28.12 -10.29 2.65
C LEU A 195 -27.57 -9.86 4.02
N GLY A 196 -26.27 -9.63 4.11
CA GLY A 196 -25.58 -9.27 5.36
C GLY A 196 -25.21 -10.45 6.25
N ALA A 197 -25.64 -11.68 5.93
CA ALA A 197 -25.22 -12.86 6.67
C ALA A 197 -23.70 -13.08 6.54
N ASN A 198 -23.09 -13.64 7.57
CA ASN A 198 -21.71 -14.07 7.51
C ASN A 198 -21.60 -15.37 6.70
N VAL A 199 -20.61 -15.41 5.82
CA VAL A 199 -20.26 -16.59 4.99
C VAL A 199 -18.79 -16.93 5.19
N GLN A 200 -18.46 -18.19 4.96
CA GLN A 200 -17.08 -18.64 4.84
C GLN A 200 -16.60 -18.45 3.41
N VAL A 201 -15.51 -17.73 3.24
CA VAL A 201 -14.80 -17.59 1.97
C VAL A 201 -13.53 -18.42 2.06
N ILE A 202 -13.48 -19.52 1.32
CA ILE A 202 -12.48 -20.57 1.44
C ILE A 202 -11.62 -20.58 0.18
N SER A 203 -10.34 -20.26 0.31
CA SER A 203 -9.33 -20.43 -0.75
C SER A 203 -8.52 -21.72 -0.53
N ALA A 204 -7.62 -22.00 -1.45
CA ALA A 204 -6.64 -23.09 -1.27
C ALA A 204 -5.69 -22.83 -0.08
N LYS A 205 -5.53 -21.57 0.32
CA LYS A 205 -4.59 -21.16 1.36
C LYS A 205 -5.23 -21.02 2.74
N SER A 206 -6.39 -20.39 2.83
CA SER A 206 -7.02 -20.03 4.10
C SER A 206 -8.53 -19.85 3.97
N THR A 207 -9.19 -19.64 5.10
CA THR A 207 -10.63 -19.36 5.21
C THR A 207 -10.83 -18.05 5.96
N ALA A 208 -11.67 -17.17 5.42
CA ALA A 208 -12.11 -15.95 6.07
C ALA A 208 -13.63 -15.99 6.29
N VAL A 209 -14.10 -15.42 7.41
CA VAL A 209 -15.53 -15.23 7.70
C VAL A 209 -15.86 -13.76 7.50
N LEU A 210 -16.75 -13.47 6.56
CA LEU A 210 -17.08 -12.13 6.12
C LEU A 210 -18.58 -11.99 5.88
N PRO A 211 -19.17 -10.81 6.11
CA PRO A 211 -20.53 -10.54 5.70
C PRO A 211 -20.63 -10.52 4.16
N VAL A 212 -21.74 -11.01 3.62
CA VAL A 212 -22.01 -11.01 2.18
C VAL A 212 -22.98 -9.90 1.79
N THR A 213 -22.71 -9.24 0.67
CA THR A 213 -23.62 -8.28 0.04
C THR A 213 -23.71 -8.54 -1.47
N THR A 214 -24.57 -7.81 -2.17
CA THR A 214 -24.77 -8.00 -3.61
C THR A 214 -24.58 -6.74 -4.42
N SER A 215 -24.16 -6.92 -5.67
CA SER A 215 -24.21 -5.88 -6.71
C SER A 215 -24.46 -6.55 -8.07
N GLU A 216 -25.30 -5.92 -8.90
CA GLU A 216 -25.51 -6.33 -10.29
C GLU A 216 -24.29 -6.09 -11.18
N ASP A 217 -23.38 -5.20 -10.76
CA ASP A 217 -22.13 -4.92 -11.46
C ASP A 217 -21.09 -6.04 -11.32
N VAL A 218 -21.27 -6.93 -10.35
CA VAL A 218 -20.40 -8.10 -10.15
C VAL A 218 -20.85 -9.22 -11.07
N LEU A 219 -19.96 -9.70 -11.93
CA LEU A 219 -20.27 -10.79 -12.86
C LEU A 219 -20.59 -12.09 -12.11
N ARG A 220 -21.54 -12.85 -12.64
CA ARG A 220 -21.88 -14.17 -12.09
C ARG A 220 -20.66 -15.08 -12.03
N GLY A 221 -20.52 -15.76 -10.89
CA GLY A 221 -19.38 -16.63 -10.61
C GLY A 221 -18.09 -15.88 -10.31
N THR A 222 -18.15 -14.58 -10.10
CA THR A 222 -17.06 -13.80 -9.49
C THR A 222 -17.51 -13.27 -8.14
N ALA A 223 -16.56 -12.92 -7.30
CA ALA A 223 -16.79 -12.24 -6.03
C ALA A 223 -15.80 -11.10 -5.88
N TRP A 224 -16.28 -9.96 -5.45
CA TRP A 224 -15.41 -8.84 -5.15
C TRP A 224 -15.20 -8.73 -3.64
N LEU A 225 -13.93 -8.66 -3.25
CA LEU A 225 -13.53 -8.43 -1.87
C LEU A 225 -12.67 -7.17 -1.81
N PRO A 226 -13.14 -6.07 -1.18
CA PRO A 226 -12.37 -4.85 -1.08
C PRO A 226 -11.13 -5.07 -0.20
N PHE A 227 -9.99 -4.60 -0.71
CA PHE A 227 -8.69 -4.72 -0.06
C PHE A 227 -8.54 -3.73 1.10
N ASN A 228 -7.80 -4.15 2.15
CA ASN A 228 -7.34 -3.32 3.26
C ASN A 228 -8.48 -2.56 3.97
N GLN A 229 -9.55 -3.26 4.31
CA GLN A 229 -10.64 -2.67 5.10
C GLN A 229 -10.41 -2.87 6.61
N PRO A 230 -10.99 -2.01 7.48
CA PRO A 230 -10.92 -2.20 8.93
C PRO A 230 -11.50 -3.55 9.37
N GLY A 231 -10.93 -4.12 10.41
CA GLY A 231 -11.32 -5.42 10.95
C GLY A 231 -10.75 -6.60 10.16
N ASN A 232 -11.51 -7.68 10.06
CA ASN A 232 -11.15 -8.81 9.20
C ASN A 232 -11.45 -8.45 7.75
N ASP A 233 -10.41 -8.21 6.95
CA ASP A 233 -10.53 -7.85 5.54
C ASP A 233 -10.31 -9.04 4.58
N GLY A 234 -10.13 -10.24 5.13
CA GLY A 234 -9.97 -11.46 4.34
C GLY A 234 -8.68 -11.58 3.54
N ARG A 235 -7.68 -10.71 3.75
CA ARG A 235 -6.41 -10.77 3.00
C ARG A 235 -5.65 -12.09 3.14
N GLU A 236 -5.97 -12.87 4.14
CA GLU A 236 -5.34 -14.19 4.37
C GLU A 236 -5.70 -15.22 3.30
N ILE A 237 -6.80 -15.02 2.55
CA ILE A 237 -7.20 -15.93 1.47
C ILE A 237 -6.33 -15.76 0.21
N PHE A 238 -5.61 -14.64 0.06
CA PHE A 238 -4.78 -14.38 -1.11
C PHE A 238 -3.43 -15.08 -1.00
N ASP A 239 -2.97 -15.59 -2.13
CA ASP A 239 -1.62 -16.11 -2.31
C ASP A 239 -0.90 -15.24 -3.34
N VAL A 240 0.23 -14.63 -2.95
CA VAL A 240 1.02 -13.76 -3.85
C VAL A 240 1.67 -14.52 -5.00
N HIS A 241 1.73 -15.85 -4.92
CA HIS A 241 2.27 -16.71 -5.97
C HIS A 241 1.21 -17.19 -6.97
N ALA A 242 -0.07 -16.90 -6.70
CA ALA A 242 -1.17 -17.27 -7.56
C ALA A 242 -1.60 -16.06 -8.41
N ASP A 243 -1.55 -16.19 -9.73
CA ASP A 243 -2.06 -15.16 -10.66
C ASP A 243 -3.57 -14.95 -10.53
N ILE A 244 -4.28 -15.98 -10.12
CA ILE A 244 -5.74 -16.03 -9.96
C ILE A 244 -6.06 -16.79 -8.69
N VAL A 245 -6.98 -16.24 -7.89
CA VAL A 245 -7.50 -16.90 -6.68
C VAL A 245 -8.95 -17.23 -6.90
N ASP A 246 -9.26 -18.53 -6.86
CA ASP A 246 -10.64 -19.03 -6.85
C ASP A 246 -10.99 -19.47 -5.41
N VAL A 247 -12.24 -19.22 -5.01
CA VAL A 247 -12.72 -19.48 -3.65
C VAL A 247 -14.09 -20.16 -3.68
N ARG A 248 -14.37 -20.95 -2.65
CA ARG A 248 -15.72 -21.37 -2.32
C ARG A 248 -16.33 -20.39 -1.33
N ILE A 249 -17.60 -20.10 -1.50
CA ILE A 249 -18.37 -19.29 -0.56
C ILE A 249 -19.48 -20.14 -0.02
N GLU A 250 -19.45 -20.38 1.29
CA GLU A 250 -20.34 -21.33 1.96
C GLU A 250 -21.05 -20.63 3.14
N LYS A 251 -22.26 -21.11 3.42
CA LYS A 251 -22.99 -20.73 4.63
C LYS A 251 -22.20 -21.17 5.87
N LEU A 252 -22.20 -20.33 6.89
CA LEU A 252 -21.76 -20.75 8.22
C LEU A 252 -22.67 -21.84 8.75
N ALA A 253 -22.09 -22.93 9.26
CA ALA A 253 -22.79 -24.02 9.87
C ALA A 253 -23.41 -23.62 11.23
#